data_5d4be22cd6b3686da9c2106339550839
#
_entry.id   5d4be22cd6b3686da9c2106339550839
#
_cell.length_a   1.000
_cell.length_b   1.000
_cell.length_c   1.000
_cell.angle_alpha   90.00
_cell.angle_beta   90.00
_cell.angle_gamma   90.00
#
_symmetry.space_group_name_H-M   'P 1'
#
loop_
_entity.id
_entity.type
_entity.pdbx_description
1 polymer ?
#
loop_
_entity_poly.entity_id
_entity_poly.type
_entity_poly.pdbx_seq_one_letter_code
_entity_poly.pdbx_strand_id
1 'polypeptide(L)'
;KDVNDYRELADKLVPRCRGRRSRTWSSMPLAEHPFARILGGYQVTGYYAIDSRLGGPDDFKYLVEKLHEAGIGVIMDWVPAHFPKDAFALGRFDGTPLYEDPDPTRGEHPDWGTYVFNFGRREVRNFLVANACFWLDEFHIDALRVDAVSSMLYLDYSREAGQWHPNIYGGRENLEAIDFLKEANATAYKNNPGIMMIAEESTAYPGITAPTDAGGLGFGLKWNMGWMHDTLQYLHEEPINRKWHHNEITFSMVYAYSEHYVLPISHDEVVYGKGSMFGKMPGNDWQKYAGVRALFAYQWAHPGKNLTFMGNEIAQYGEWDHDGSVDWAALEWPDHQGVQKLVADLNTLYKASPALWSQDFDPAGFQWLTSDDADHNTLSFVRIGKDGEQMVVVVNFSGEAWTDYQVPLTKGGKWTEVLTTDDEIYGGSGIHNGTVEAIEGEYHSRDWSAKITVPALGAVFLKPEL
;
A
#
# COMPACT_ATOMS: atom_id res chain seq x y z
N LYS A 1 16.46 -13.36 5.52
CA LYS A 1 17.55 -14.24 6.05
C LYS A 1 17.09 -15.63 6.49
N ASP A 2 15.79 -15.88 6.56
CA ASP A 2 15.24 -17.19 6.93
C ASP A 2 15.25 -18.22 5.80
N VAL A 3 15.75 -17.83 4.63
CA VAL A 3 15.77 -18.66 3.42
C VAL A 3 17.12 -18.57 2.76
N ASN A 4 17.55 -19.69 2.15
CA ASN A 4 18.83 -19.79 1.45
C ASN A 4 18.67 -19.56 -0.06
N ASP A 5 17.47 -19.85 -0.59
CA ASP A 5 17.19 -19.76 -2.01
C ASP A 5 15.70 -19.52 -2.30
N TYR A 6 15.37 -19.29 -3.59
CA TYR A 6 13.99 -19.06 -4.05
C TYR A 6 13.08 -20.28 -3.84
N ARG A 7 13.61 -21.51 -3.86
CA ARG A 7 12.80 -22.72 -3.65
C ARG A 7 12.38 -22.84 -2.19
N GLU A 8 13.33 -22.66 -1.27
CA GLU A 8 13.02 -22.61 0.16
C GLU A 8 12.08 -21.44 0.48
N LEU A 9 12.24 -20.30 -0.21
CA LEU A 9 11.30 -19.17 -0.08
C LEU A 9 9.89 -19.58 -0.50
N ALA A 10 9.72 -20.32 -1.60
CA ALA A 10 8.42 -20.81 -2.03
C ALA A 10 7.75 -21.68 -0.96
N ASP A 11 8.53 -22.63 -0.38
CA ASP A 11 8.03 -23.55 0.65
C ASP A 11 7.55 -22.83 1.92
N LYS A 12 8.16 -21.72 2.27
CA LYS A 12 7.80 -20.92 3.46
C LYS A 12 6.72 -19.87 3.16
N LEU A 13 6.82 -19.20 2.01
CA LEU A 13 5.97 -18.06 1.65
C LEU A 13 4.56 -18.48 1.26
N VAL A 14 4.42 -19.53 0.43
CA VAL A 14 3.11 -19.96 -0.06
C VAL A 14 2.16 -20.36 1.06
N PRO A 15 2.55 -21.18 2.06
CA PRO A 15 1.68 -21.46 3.21
C PRO A 15 1.31 -20.21 4.00
N ARG A 16 2.23 -19.26 4.17
CA ARG A 16 1.98 -18.02 4.89
C ARG A 16 0.97 -17.12 4.17
N CYS A 17 1.11 -16.96 2.86
CA CYS A 17 0.15 -16.20 2.06
C CYS A 17 -1.24 -16.87 2.06
N ARG A 18 -1.30 -18.19 1.96
CA ARG A 18 -2.55 -18.97 2.07
C ARG A 18 -3.19 -18.81 3.45
N GLY A 19 -2.42 -18.91 4.53
CA GLY A 19 -2.91 -18.75 5.91
C GLY A 19 -3.50 -17.37 6.15
N ARG A 20 -2.89 -16.33 5.59
CA ARG A 20 -3.41 -14.95 5.62
C ARG A 20 -4.50 -14.67 4.57
N ARG A 21 -4.73 -15.62 3.67
CA ARG A 21 -5.69 -15.48 2.56
C ARG A 21 -5.36 -14.30 1.63
N SER A 22 -4.08 -13.95 1.50
CA SER A 22 -3.59 -12.91 0.59
C SER A 22 -3.89 -13.28 -0.87
N ARG A 23 -4.06 -12.27 -1.73
CA ARG A 23 -4.24 -12.46 -3.18
C ARG A 23 -2.97 -12.22 -3.97
N THR A 24 -2.10 -11.37 -3.46
CA THR A 24 -0.85 -11.00 -4.11
C THR A 24 0.28 -11.02 -3.10
N TRP A 25 1.47 -11.28 -3.62
CA TRP A 25 2.73 -11.06 -2.93
C TRP A 25 3.52 -10.01 -3.71
N SER A 26 3.96 -8.95 -3.01
CA SER A 26 4.84 -7.94 -3.58
C SER A 26 6.24 -8.13 -3.03
N SER A 27 7.21 -8.29 -3.92
CA SER A 27 8.62 -8.32 -3.54
C SER A 27 9.19 -6.91 -3.45
N MET A 28 10.25 -6.75 -2.68
CA MET A 28 11.22 -5.68 -2.88
C MET A 28 12.00 -5.95 -4.18
N PRO A 29 12.87 -5.02 -4.67
CA PRO A 29 13.60 -5.25 -5.91
C PRO A 29 14.38 -6.57 -5.88
N LEU A 30 14.16 -7.41 -6.89
CA LEU A 30 14.83 -8.70 -7.06
C LEU A 30 15.81 -8.70 -8.23
N ALA A 31 15.95 -7.58 -8.95
CA ALA A 31 17.02 -7.42 -9.94
C ALA A 31 18.38 -7.40 -9.24
N GLU A 32 19.41 -7.96 -9.90
CA GLU A 32 20.76 -8.07 -9.35
C GLU A 32 21.32 -6.74 -8.85
N HIS A 33 21.85 -6.75 -7.63
CA HIS A 33 22.44 -5.57 -6.96
C HIS A 33 23.60 -5.98 -6.04
N PRO A 34 24.64 -5.10 -5.85
CA PRO A 34 25.92 -5.53 -5.30
C PRO A 34 25.92 -5.80 -3.79
N PHE A 35 24.99 -5.22 -3.03
CA PHE A 35 25.01 -5.29 -1.56
C PHE A 35 23.64 -5.64 -0.98
N ALA A 36 23.59 -6.75 -0.24
CA ALA A 36 22.42 -7.15 0.52
C ALA A 36 22.03 -6.18 1.65
N ARG A 37 22.97 -5.29 2.04
CA ARG A 37 22.90 -4.52 3.28
C ARG A 37 22.53 -3.05 3.14
N ILE A 38 22.44 -2.54 1.91
CA ILE A 38 22.17 -1.13 1.69
C ILE A 38 20.94 -0.99 0.80
N LEU A 39 19.90 -0.33 1.30
CA LEU A 39 18.71 0.11 0.57
C LEU A 39 17.83 -0.98 -0.06
N GLY A 40 17.79 -2.21 0.50
CA GLY A 40 16.74 -3.17 0.14
C GLY A 40 16.63 -3.58 -1.33
N GLY A 41 17.70 -3.45 -2.12
CA GLY A 41 17.70 -3.79 -3.53
C GLY A 41 17.51 -2.61 -4.51
N TYR A 42 17.33 -1.39 -4.02
CA TYR A 42 17.09 -0.20 -4.85
C TYR A 42 18.33 0.35 -5.58
N GLN A 43 19.48 -0.30 -5.44
CA GLN A 43 20.74 0.03 -6.15
C GLN A 43 21.03 -1.03 -7.24
N VAL A 44 20.17 -1.12 -8.24
CA VAL A 44 20.20 -2.16 -9.27
C VAL A 44 21.44 -2.00 -10.19
N THR A 45 22.22 -3.07 -10.35
CA THR A 45 23.37 -3.13 -11.25
C THR A 45 23.16 -4.06 -12.44
N GLY A 46 22.28 -5.07 -12.29
CA GLY A 46 21.94 -6.02 -13.35
C GLY A 46 20.47 -6.02 -13.68
N TYR A 47 20.02 -5.15 -14.59
CA TYR A 47 18.61 -4.95 -14.92
C TYR A 47 17.93 -6.16 -15.54
N TYR A 48 18.68 -7.05 -16.19
CA TYR A 48 18.21 -8.28 -16.84
C TYR A 48 18.68 -9.55 -16.11
N ALA A 49 19.04 -9.43 -14.85
CA ALA A 49 19.45 -10.55 -14.01
C ALA A 49 18.67 -10.55 -12.70
N ILE A 50 18.24 -11.73 -12.28
CA ILE A 50 17.68 -11.94 -10.94
C ILE A 50 18.79 -11.94 -9.89
N ASP A 51 18.48 -11.58 -8.65
CA ASP A 51 19.43 -11.62 -7.53
C ASP A 51 20.01 -13.03 -7.36
N SER A 52 21.28 -13.17 -7.73
CA SER A 52 22.01 -14.46 -7.78
C SER A 52 22.27 -15.07 -6.40
N ARG A 53 22.12 -14.30 -5.31
CA ARG A 53 22.32 -14.79 -3.94
C ARG A 53 21.23 -15.76 -3.48
N LEU A 54 20.06 -15.70 -4.12
CA LEU A 54 18.93 -16.58 -3.81
C LEU A 54 18.76 -17.71 -4.84
N GLY A 55 19.61 -17.80 -5.85
CA GLY A 55 19.55 -18.83 -6.88
C GLY A 55 19.53 -18.27 -8.31
N GLY A 56 19.24 -19.15 -9.26
CA GLY A 56 19.20 -18.80 -10.68
C GLY A 56 17.79 -18.42 -11.18
N PRO A 57 17.69 -18.07 -12.48
CA PRO A 57 16.41 -17.76 -13.10
C PRO A 57 15.36 -18.87 -12.97
N ASP A 58 15.77 -20.14 -13.08
CA ASP A 58 14.87 -21.29 -12.96
C ASP A 58 14.30 -21.44 -11.54
N ASP A 59 15.09 -21.10 -10.52
CA ASP A 59 14.65 -21.13 -9.13
C ASP A 59 13.64 -20.03 -8.84
N PHE A 60 13.83 -18.86 -9.44
CA PHE A 60 12.85 -17.77 -9.34
C PHE A 60 11.57 -18.08 -10.12
N LYS A 61 11.67 -18.68 -11.32
CA LYS A 61 10.50 -19.17 -12.07
C LYS A 61 9.72 -20.20 -11.25
N TYR A 62 10.40 -21.08 -10.53
CA TYR A 62 9.77 -22.04 -9.61
C TYR A 62 8.98 -21.33 -8.50
N LEU A 63 9.54 -20.30 -7.87
CA LEU A 63 8.82 -19.49 -6.86
C LEU A 63 7.53 -18.88 -7.44
N VAL A 64 7.63 -18.26 -8.61
CA VAL A 64 6.47 -17.65 -9.29
C VAL A 64 5.41 -18.71 -9.60
N GLU A 65 5.83 -19.87 -10.16
CA GLU A 65 4.92 -21.00 -10.42
C GLU A 65 4.18 -21.45 -9.16
N LYS A 66 4.89 -21.63 -8.04
CA LYS A 66 4.26 -22.06 -6.77
C LYS A 66 3.30 -21.05 -6.19
N LEU A 67 3.57 -19.76 -6.37
CA LEU A 67 2.63 -18.70 -5.99
C LEU A 67 1.38 -18.73 -6.89
N HIS A 68 1.56 -18.88 -8.21
CA HIS A 68 0.44 -18.98 -9.17
C HIS A 68 -0.41 -20.24 -8.93
N GLU A 69 0.19 -21.40 -8.66
CA GLU A 69 -0.52 -22.65 -8.26
C GLU A 69 -1.37 -22.41 -6.99
N ALA A 70 -0.96 -21.50 -6.14
CA ALA A 70 -1.69 -21.12 -4.93
C ALA A 70 -2.75 -20.04 -5.17
N GLY A 71 -2.89 -19.52 -6.40
CA GLY A 71 -3.78 -18.41 -6.75
C GLY A 71 -3.29 -17.06 -6.20
N ILE A 72 -1.98 -16.90 -6.06
CA ILE A 72 -1.32 -15.68 -5.54
C ILE A 72 -0.56 -15.02 -6.69
N GLY A 73 -0.96 -13.79 -7.04
CA GLY A 73 -0.25 -12.97 -8.02
C GLY A 73 1.06 -12.42 -7.47
N VAL A 74 2.00 -12.14 -8.37
CA VAL A 74 3.35 -11.66 -8.03
C VAL A 74 3.54 -10.25 -8.53
N ILE A 75 3.86 -9.33 -7.61
CA ILE A 75 4.23 -7.95 -7.90
C ILE A 75 5.73 -7.82 -7.67
N MET A 76 6.47 -7.35 -8.65
CA MET A 76 7.91 -7.08 -8.54
C MET A 76 8.15 -5.57 -8.47
N ASP A 77 9.06 -5.17 -7.61
CA ASP A 77 9.53 -3.79 -7.52
C ASP A 77 10.55 -3.52 -8.63
N TRP A 78 10.29 -2.53 -9.48
CA TRP A 78 11.10 -2.15 -10.63
C TRP A 78 11.64 -0.73 -10.46
N VAL A 79 12.94 -0.57 -10.64
CA VAL A 79 13.68 0.67 -10.34
C VAL A 79 14.23 1.32 -11.62
N PRO A 80 13.38 1.96 -12.47
CA PRO A 80 13.82 2.59 -13.70
C PRO A 80 14.28 4.04 -13.52
N ALA A 81 14.18 4.60 -12.31
CA ALA A 81 14.49 6.01 -12.08
C ALA A 81 15.99 6.30 -12.05
N HIS A 82 16.77 5.42 -11.46
CA HIS A 82 18.17 5.65 -11.16
C HIS A 82 18.97 4.34 -11.09
N PHE A 83 20.29 4.45 -11.05
CA PHE A 83 21.21 3.33 -10.86
C PHE A 83 22.48 3.78 -10.13
N PRO A 84 23.22 2.87 -9.45
CA PRO A 84 24.39 3.22 -8.66
C PRO A 84 25.59 3.60 -9.53
N LYS A 85 26.55 4.29 -8.91
CA LYS A 85 27.80 4.77 -9.55
C LYS A 85 28.93 3.72 -9.56
N ASP A 86 28.61 2.46 -9.26
CA ASP A 86 29.59 1.36 -9.21
C ASP A 86 30.30 1.19 -10.56
N ALA A 87 31.63 1.18 -10.55
CA ALA A 87 32.47 1.16 -11.75
C ALA A 87 32.34 -0.12 -12.60
N PHE A 88 31.80 -1.20 -12.04
CA PHE A 88 31.56 -2.46 -12.74
C PHE A 88 30.15 -2.55 -13.35
N ALA A 89 29.29 -1.55 -13.15
CA ALA A 89 27.89 -1.53 -13.58
C ALA A 89 27.68 -0.55 -14.77
N LEU A 90 26.51 0.11 -14.79
CA LEU A 90 26.11 0.95 -15.94
C LEU A 90 26.76 2.33 -15.95
N GLY A 91 27.18 2.85 -14.79
CA GLY A 91 27.75 4.19 -14.66
C GLY A 91 29.02 4.33 -15.48
N ARG A 92 29.05 5.32 -16.41
CA ARG A 92 30.17 5.52 -17.31
C ARG A 92 30.63 4.27 -18.06
N PHE A 93 29.68 3.47 -18.51
CA PHE A 93 29.87 2.10 -19.02
C PHE A 93 30.97 1.96 -20.05
N ASP A 94 31.09 2.90 -20.98
CA ASP A 94 32.13 2.96 -22.01
C ASP A 94 33.16 4.08 -21.78
N GLY A 95 33.20 4.61 -20.54
CA GLY A 95 34.00 5.77 -20.15
C GLY A 95 33.32 7.12 -20.41
N THR A 96 32.13 7.11 -21.01
CA THR A 96 31.30 8.30 -21.25
C THR A 96 29.93 8.12 -20.58
N PRO A 97 29.11 9.17 -20.41
CA PRO A 97 27.74 9.04 -19.92
C PRO A 97 26.84 8.36 -20.96
N LEU A 98 26.80 7.02 -20.94
CA LEU A 98 26.08 6.21 -21.92
C LEU A 98 24.58 6.06 -21.52
N TYR A 99 24.33 5.73 -20.27
CA TYR A 99 22.99 5.54 -19.72
C TYR A 99 22.47 6.78 -19.00
N GLU A 100 23.33 7.52 -18.32
CA GLU A 100 23.03 8.75 -17.60
C GLU A 100 23.06 9.99 -18.49
N ASP A 101 22.40 11.07 -18.04
CA ASP A 101 22.52 12.38 -18.65
C ASP A 101 23.93 12.97 -18.36
N PRO A 102 24.63 13.55 -19.35
CA PRO A 102 25.93 14.16 -19.12
C PRO A 102 25.90 15.42 -18.25
N ASP A 103 24.74 16.09 -18.14
CA ASP A 103 24.54 17.23 -17.26
C ASP A 103 24.22 16.72 -15.84
N PRO A 104 25.09 16.99 -14.84
CA PRO A 104 24.84 16.52 -13.45
C PRO A 104 23.52 17.05 -12.84
N THR A 105 23.03 18.19 -13.30
CA THR A 105 21.75 18.74 -12.83
C THR A 105 20.55 17.92 -13.27
N ARG A 106 20.73 17.02 -14.24
CA ARG A 106 19.73 16.08 -14.74
C ARG A 106 20.13 14.62 -14.53
N GLY A 107 21.41 14.32 -14.51
CA GLY A 107 21.98 12.97 -14.54
C GLY A 107 22.38 12.40 -13.19
N GLU A 108 22.16 13.13 -12.09
CA GLU A 108 22.53 12.68 -10.74
C GLU A 108 21.44 12.99 -9.72
N HIS A 109 21.25 12.07 -8.76
CA HIS A 109 20.48 12.30 -7.51
C HIS A 109 21.47 12.52 -6.35
N PRO A 110 21.64 13.77 -5.87
CA PRO A 110 22.60 14.07 -4.79
C PRO A 110 22.26 13.32 -3.49
N ASP A 111 20.98 13.22 -3.15
CA ASP A 111 20.49 12.60 -1.90
C ASP A 111 20.79 11.10 -1.86
N TRP A 112 20.72 10.42 -3.00
CA TRP A 112 20.91 8.96 -3.08
C TRP A 112 22.30 8.56 -3.57
N GLY A 113 23.10 9.53 -4.06
CA GLY A 113 24.41 9.26 -4.64
C GLY A 113 24.37 8.43 -5.92
N THR A 114 23.25 8.46 -6.66
CA THR A 114 23.01 7.67 -7.87
C THR A 114 23.07 8.51 -9.14
N TYR A 115 23.20 7.82 -10.29
CA TYR A 115 22.92 8.40 -11.60
C TYR A 115 21.44 8.31 -11.93
N VAL A 116 20.96 9.25 -12.77
CA VAL A 116 19.63 9.27 -13.36
C VAL A 116 19.73 8.84 -14.81
N PHE A 117 18.84 7.95 -15.25
CA PHE A 117 18.78 7.57 -16.66
C PHE A 117 18.45 8.75 -17.58
N ASN A 118 19.11 8.80 -18.74
CA ASN A 118 18.80 9.76 -19.80
C ASN A 118 17.56 9.30 -20.58
N PHE A 119 16.38 9.65 -20.09
CA PHE A 119 15.10 9.27 -20.71
C PHE A 119 14.88 9.88 -22.10
N GLY A 120 15.64 10.93 -22.47
CA GLY A 120 15.62 11.52 -23.80
C GLY A 120 16.37 10.70 -24.85
N ARG A 121 17.26 9.80 -24.42
CA ARG A 121 18.02 8.93 -25.31
C ARG A 121 17.23 7.69 -25.69
N ARG A 122 16.99 7.48 -26.97
CA ARG A 122 16.13 6.39 -27.47
C ARG A 122 16.63 5.00 -27.09
N GLU A 123 17.94 4.79 -27.11
CA GLU A 123 18.57 3.53 -26.71
C GLU A 123 18.34 3.22 -25.23
N VAL A 124 18.41 4.22 -24.37
CA VAL A 124 18.13 4.10 -22.92
C VAL A 124 16.64 3.80 -22.69
N ARG A 125 15.77 4.53 -23.38
CA ARG A 125 14.32 4.24 -23.32
C ARG A 125 14.02 2.80 -23.76
N ASN A 126 14.57 2.38 -24.90
CA ASN A 126 14.40 1.01 -25.37
C ASN A 126 14.93 -0.02 -24.38
N PHE A 127 16.09 0.22 -23.77
CA PHE A 127 16.64 -0.64 -22.72
C PHE A 127 15.67 -0.79 -21.55
N LEU A 128 15.09 0.29 -21.04
CA LEU A 128 14.18 0.26 -19.90
C LEU A 128 12.80 -0.32 -20.26
N VAL A 129 12.23 0.04 -21.41
CA VAL A 129 10.94 -0.52 -21.86
C VAL A 129 11.05 -2.03 -22.09
N ALA A 130 12.13 -2.47 -22.76
CA ALA A 130 12.40 -3.89 -22.96
C ALA A 130 12.64 -4.61 -21.62
N ASN A 131 13.25 -3.94 -20.63
CA ASN A 131 13.45 -4.50 -19.30
C ASN A 131 12.13 -4.72 -18.56
N ALA A 132 11.18 -3.78 -18.61
CA ALA A 132 9.86 -4.01 -18.05
C ALA A 132 9.17 -5.23 -18.68
N CYS A 133 9.19 -5.33 -20.02
CA CYS A 133 8.64 -6.47 -20.74
C CYS A 133 9.37 -7.78 -20.38
N PHE A 134 10.70 -7.75 -20.23
CA PHE A 134 11.48 -8.93 -19.85
C PHE A 134 10.99 -9.59 -18.56
N TRP A 135 10.73 -8.80 -17.51
CA TRP A 135 10.20 -9.34 -16.25
C TRP A 135 8.81 -9.95 -16.41
N LEU A 136 7.95 -9.32 -17.19
CA LEU A 136 6.59 -9.77 -17.46
C LEU A 136 6.58 -11.02 -18.36
N ASP A 137 7.39 -11.07 -19.42
CA ASP A 137 7.38 -12.13 -20.41
C ASP A 137 8.13 -13.38 -19.94
N GLU A 138 9.35 -13.20 -19.36
CA GLU A 138 10.22 -14.32 -19.01
C GLU A 138 9.88 -14.96 -17.67
N PHE A 139 9.42 -14.16 -16.71
CA PHE A 139 9.13 -14.61 -15.35
C PHE A 139 7.64 -14.64 -15.02
N HIS A 140 6.79 -14.23 -15.96
CA HIS A 140 5.33 -14.19 -15.77
C HIS A 140 4.89 -13.41 -14.53
N ILE A 141 5.58 -12.29 -14.24
CA ILE A 141 5.21 -11.37 -13.18
C ILE A 141 3.85 -10.75 -13.52
N ASP A 142 2.94 -10.65 -12.54
CA ASP A 142 1.59 -10.12 -12.75
C ASP A 142 1.52 -8.59 -12.67
N ALA A 143 2.49 -7.98 -11.99
CA ALA A 143 2.55 -6.52 -11.86
C ALA A 143 3.96 -6.01 -11.61
N LEU A 144 4.23 -4.79 -12.06
CA LEU A 144 5.42 -4.03 -11.69
C LEU A 144 5.02 -2.82 -10.84
N ARG A 145 5.61 -2.70 -9.66
CA ARG A 145 5.60 -1.47 -8.88
C ARG A 145 6.79 -0.64 -9.30
N VAL A 146 6.55 0.55 -9.81
CA VAL A 146 7.58 1.45 -10.34
C VAL A 146 8.02 2.39 -9.23
N ASP A 147 9.28 2.24 -8.85
CA ASP A 147 9.90 2.99 -7.77
C ASP A 147 10.16 4.43 -8.14
N ALA A 148 10.01 5.34 -7.17
CA ALA A 148 10.43 6.73 -7.20
C ALA A 148 9.92 7.52 -8.43
N VAL A 149 8.69 7.32 -8.86
CA VAL A 149 8.11 8.00 -10.02
C VAL A 149 8.16 9.53 -9.87
N SER A 150 7.97 10.05 -8.66
CA SER A 150 8.10 11.49 -8.37
C SER A 150 9.44 12.08 -8.82
N SER A 151 10.53 11.34 -8.60
CA SER A 151 11.89 11.75 -8.98
C SER A 151 12.11 11.80 -10.49
N MET A 152 11.31 11.03 -11.24
CA MET A 152 11.33 11.02 -12.68
C MET A 152 10.51 12.16 -13.29
N LEU A 153 9.40 12.53 -12.66
CA LEU A 153 8.45 13.51 -13.19
C LEU A 153 8.97 14.95 -13.13
N TYR A 154 9.87 15.25 -12.19
CA TYR A 154 10.26 16.63 -11.90
C TYR A 154 11.77 16.84 -11.97
N LEU A 155 12.19 17.85 -12.77
CA LEU A 155 13.57 18.28 -12.91
C LEU A 155 14.15 18.91 -11.64
N ASP A 156 13.28 19.46 -10.80
CA ASP A 156 13.63 20.12 -9.52
C ASP A 156 13.53 19.15 -8.32
N TYR A 157 13.29 17.86 -8.53
CA TYR A 157 13.18 16.89 -7.44
C TYR A 157 14.45 16.90 -6.57
N SER A 158 14.28 17.14 -5.25
CA SER A 158 15.35 17.24 -4.24
C SER A 158 16.47 18.22 -4.64
N ARG A 159 16.15 19.33 -5.33
CA ARG A 159 17.11 20.34 -5.78
C ARG A 159 16.67 21.72 -5.33
N GLU A 160 17.66 22.52 -4.93
CA GLU A 160 17.47 23.92 -4.60
C GLU A 160 17.39 24.80 -5.85
N ALA A 161 16.90 26.02 -5.68
CA ALA A 161 16.88 27.00 -6.75
C ALA A 161 18.29 27.23 -7.34
N GLY A 162 18.44 27.12 -8.66
CA GLY A 162 19.71 27.21 -9.37
C GLY A 162 20.49 25.89 -9.51
N GLN A 163 19.98 24.80 -8.96
CA GLN A 163 20.58 23.47 -9.10
C GLN A 163 19.93 22.61 -10.19
N TRP A 164 18.99 23.16 -10.93
CA TRP A 164 18.28 22.51 -12.02
C TRP A 164 17.93 23.50 -13.13
N HIS A 165 17.59 22.97 -14.30
CA HIS A 165 17.17 23.77 -15.45
C HIS A 165 15.74 23.41 -15.86
N PRO A 166 14.90 24.40 -16.19
CA PRO A 166 13.53 24.15 -16.64
C PRO A 166 13.52 23.43 -18.00
N ASN A 167 12.40 22.79 -18.30
CA ASN A 167 12.14 22.19 -19.60
C ASN A 167 11.99 23.26 -20.70
N ILE A 168 11.84 22.82 -21.95
CA ILE A 168 11.74 23.70 -23.14
C ILE A 168 10.57 24.70 -23.08
N TYR A 169 9.59 24.49 -22.21
CA TYR A 169 8.46 25.39 -22.00
C TYR A 169 8.61 26.25 -20.74
N GLY A 170 9.71 26.13 -20.02
CA GLY A 170 9.97 26.86 -18.79
C GLY A 170 9.39 26.22 -17.54
N GLY A 171 8.81 25.01 -17.63
CA GLY A 171 8.26 24.26 -16.52
C GLY A 171 9.28 23.36 -15.84
N ARG A 172 8.87 22.75 -14.73
CA ARG A 172 9.71 21.85 -13.94
C ARG A 172 9.53 20.37 -14.29
N GLU A 173 8.54 20.04 -15.12
CA GLU A 173 8.26 18.67 -15.54
C GLU A 173 9.35 18.13 -16.44
N ASN A 174 9.79 16.89 -16.19
CA ASN A 174 10.72 16.17 -17.06
C ASN A 174 9.93 15.50 -18.20
N LEU A 175 9.84 16.20 -19.31
CA LEU A 175 9.00 15.78 -20.44
C LEU A 175 9.46 14.44 -21.03
N GLU A 176 10.77 14.20 -21.06
CA GLU A 176 11.37 12.98 -21.60
C GLU A 176 11.02 11.77 -20.70
N ALA A 177 11.05 11.94 -19.38
CA ALA A 177 10.66 10.88 -18.45
C ALA A 177 9.15 10.61 -18.49
N ILE A 178 8.33 11.65 -18.63
CA ILE A 178 6.88 11.52 -18.82
C ILE A 178 6.57 10.70 -20.08
N ASP A 179 7.22 11.00 -21.20
CA ASP A 179 7.05 10.25 -22.45
C ASP A 179 7.52 8.79 -22.30
N PHE A 180 8.64 8.57 -21.60
CA PHE A 180 9.13 7.23 -21.30
C PHE A 180 8.10 6.43 -20.47
N LEU A 181 7.54 7.00 -19.41
CA LEU A 181 6.55 6.31 -18.55
C LEU A 181 5.30 5.93 -19.34
N LYS A 182 4.80 6.83 -20.20
CA LYS A 182 3.67 6.54 -21.09
C LYS A 182 3.99 5.39 -22.05
N GLU A 183 5.17 5.39 -22.66
CA GLU A 183 5.61 4.34 -23.57
C GLU A 183 5.76 2.99 -22.85
N ALA A 184 6.39 2.99 -21.66
CA ALA A 184 6.58 1.79 -20.86
C ALA A 184 5.26 1.16 -20.47
N ASN A 185 4.33 1.95 -19.93
CA ASN A 185 3.01 1.48 -19.54
C ASN A 185 2.21 0.95 -20.75
N ALA A 186 2.12 1.73 -21.82
CA ALA A 186 1.39 1.32 -23.01
C ALA A 186 1.94 0.03 -23.64
N THR A 187 3.28 -0.11 -23.68
CA THR A 187 3.95 -1.30 -24.23
C THR A 187 3.75 -2.52 -23.33
N ALA A 188 3.89 -2.35 -22.01
CA ALA A 188 3.68 -3.42 -21.05
C ALA A 188 2.26 -4.00 -21.13
N TYR A 189 1.24 -3.14 -21.08
CA TYR A 189 -0.16 -3.56 -21.19
C TYR A 189 -0.52 -4.19 -22.56
N LYS A 190 0.06 -3.65 -23.65
CA LYS A 190 -0.18 -4.17 -24.99
C LYS A 190 0.36 -5.60 -25.15
N ASN A 191 1.57 -5.84 -24.63
CA ASN A 191 2.24 -7.12 -24.81
C ASN A 191 1.76 -8.16 -23.78
N ASN A 192 1.36 -7.70 -22.59
CA ASN A 192 0.97 -8.55 -21.46
C ASN A 192 -0.43 -8.18 -20.95
N PRO A 193 -1.51 -8.58 -21.63
CA PRO A 193 -2.87 -8.31 -21.17
C PRO A 193 -3.12 -8.93 -19.78
N GLY A 194 -3.70 -8.15 -18.88
CA GLY A 194 -4.06 -8.60 -17.51
C GLY A 194 -3.05 -8.26 -16.43
N ILE A 195 -1.88 -7.71 -16.79
CA ILE A 195 -0.90 -7.23 -15.80
C ILE A 195 -1.34 -5.91 -15.14
N MET A 196 -0.58 -5.46 -14.14
CA MET A 196 -0.78 -4.17 -13.50
C MET A 196 0.53 -3.39 -13.42
N MET A 197 0.50 -2.12 -13.83
CA MET A 197 1.58 -1.15 -13.59
C MET A 197 1.18 -0.24 -12.44
N ILE A 198 1.99 -0.18 -11.38
CA ILE A 198 1.69 0.51 -10.12
C ILE A 198 2.75 1.58 -9.88
N ALA A 199 2.34 2.83 -9.69
CA ALA A 199 3.26 3.93 -9.41
C ALA A 199 3.47 4.13 -7.90
N GLU A 200 4.72 4.17 -7.45
CA GLU A 200 5.06 4.85 -6.20
C GLU A 200 5.31 6.32 -6.53
N GLU A 201 4.33 7.16 -6.20
CA GLU A 201 4.34 8.58 -6.56
C GLU A 201 3.65 9.38 -5.45
N SER A 202 4.37 10.34 -4.87
CA SER A 202 3.96 11.06 -3.66
C SER A 202 3.47 12.50 -3.94
N THR A 203 3.52 12.96 -5.18
CA THR A 203 3.14 14.34 -5.52
C THR A 203 1.68 14.46 -5.99
N ALA A 204 1.24 15.68 -6.21
CA ALA A 204 -0.05 15.99 -6.79
C ALA A 204 -0.05 16.03 -8.34
N TYR A 205 0.90 15.34 -8.99
CA TYR A 205 0.90 15.24 -10.45
C TYR A 205 -0.40 14.60 -10.93
N PRO A 206 -1.15 15.25 -11.85
CA PRO A 206 -2.46 14.76 -12.23
C PRO A 206 -2.40 13.63 -13.27
N GLY A 207 -3.35 12.70 -13.20
CA GLY A 207 -3.55 11.70 -14.23
C GLY A 207 -2.49 10.60 -14.27
N ILE A 208 -1.89 10.26 -13.13
CA ILE A 208 -0.99 9.11 -13.02
C ILE A 208 -1.70 7.84 -13.51
N THR A 209 -2.94 7.63 -13.07
CA THR A 209 -3.74 6.45 -13.42
C THR A 209 -4.73 6.69 -14.56
N ALA A 210 -4.75 7.87 -15.16
CA ALA A 210 -5.54 8.12 -16.34
C ALA A 210 -4.92 7.43 -17.57
N PRO A 211 -5.73 6.98 -18.54
CA PRO A 211 -5.25 6.38 -19.78
C PRO A 211 -4.34 7.33 -20.60
N THR A 212 -3.40 6.78 -21.34
CA THR A 212 -2.43 7.57 -22.12
C THR A 212 -3.10 8.34 -23.26
N ASP A 213 -4.14 7.81 -23.85
CA ASP A 213 -4.95 8.48 -24.90
C ASP A 213 -5.81 9.63 -24.34
N ALA A 214 -6.09 9.63 -23.04
CA ALA A 214 -6.70 10.75 -22.31
C ALA A 214 -5.64 11.73 -21.72
N GLY A 215 -4.37 11.58 -22.06
CA GLY A 215 -3.28 12.44 -21.62
C GLY A 215 -2.59 11.99 -20.33
N GLY A 216 -3.07 10.94 -19.67
CA GLY A 216 -2.49 10.39 -18.45
C GLY A 216 -1.20 9.59 -18.68
N LEU A 217 -0.61 9.09 -17.58
CA LEU A 217 0.61 8.28 -17.63
C LEU A 217 0.33 6.79 -17.90
N GLY A 218 -0.91 6.33 -17.74
CA GLY A 218 -1.32 4.97 -18.04
C GLY A 218 -0.98 3.93 -16.97
N PHE A 219 -0.66 4.34 -15.74
CA PHE A 219 -0.60 3.39 -14.64
C PHE A 219 -1.99 2.85 -14.30
N GLY A 220 -2.05 1.62 -13.81
CA GLY A 220 -3.32 1.06 -13.31
C GLY A 220 -3.63 1.47 -11.88
N LEU A 221 -2.60 1.62 -11.06
CA LEU A 221 -2.70 2.00 -9.64
C LEU A 221 -1.60 2.98 -9.25
N LYS A 222 -1.86 3.76 -8.19
CA LYS A 222 -0.91 4.67 -7.54
C LYS A 222 -0.93 4.47 -6.03
N TRP A 223 0.23 4.48 -5.38
CA TRP A 223 0.29 4.50 -3.91
C TRP A 223 -0.25 5.82 -3.36
N ASN A 224 -1.12 5.74 -2.35
CA ASN A 224 -1.66 6.89 -1.64
C ASN A 224 -0.76 7.26 -0.46
N MET A 225 0.32 7.97 -0.73
CA MET A 225 1.28 8.39 0.30
C MET A 225 0.66 9.41 1.26
N GLY A 226 -0.28 10.24 0.80
CA GLY A 226 -1.01 11.18 1.64
C GLY A 226 -1.87 10.47 2.70
N TRP A 227 -2.66 9.47 2.28
CA TRP A 227 -3.44 8.64 3.22
C TRP A 227 -2.54 7.97 4.26
N MET A 228 -1.43 7.40 3.84
CA MET A 228 -0.47 6.74 4.72
C MET A 228 0.08 7.71 5.76
N HIS A 229 0.59 8.86 5.31
CA HIS A 229 1.17 9.88 6.18
C HIS A 229 0.16 10.40 7.20
N ASP A 230 -1.01 10.86 6.75
CA ASP A 230 -2.02 11.47 7.59
C ASP A 230 -2.61 10.46 8.59
N THR A 231 -2.87 9.22 8.14
CA THR A 231 -3.37 8.14 9.00
C THR A 231 -2.38 7.79 10.10
N LEU A 232 -1.08 7.63 9.77
CA LEU A 232 -0.07 7.29 10.76
C LEU A 232 0.23 8.45 11.71
N GLN A 233 0.18 9.69 11.24
CA GLN A 233 0.32 10.88 12.08
C GLN A 233 -0.83 10.95 13.09
N TYR A 234 -2.07 10.81 12.64
CA TYR A 234 -3.24 10.76 13.51
C TYR A 234 -3.14 9.66 14.58
N LEU A 235 -2.74 8.45 14.18
CA LEU A 235 -2.64 7.32 15.10
C LEU A 235 -1.48 7.44 16.09
N HIS A 236 -0.44 8.21 15.77
CA HIS A 236 0.68 8.48 16.67
C HIS A 236 0.26 9.40 17.84
N GLU A 237 -0.77 10.21 17.66
CA GLU A 237 -1.31 11.05 18.72
C GLU A 237 -1.92 10.20 19.84
N GLU A 238 -1.72 10.62 21.10
CA GLU A 238 -2.44 10.05 22.24
C GLU A 238 -3.97 10.18 22.00
N PRO A 239 -4.78 9.15 22.30
CA PRO A 239 -6.21 9.16 22.01
C PRO A 239 -6.95 10.41 22.51
N ILE A 240 -6.52 10.97 23.65
CA ILE A 240 -7.11 12.20 24.20
C ILE A 240 -6.88 13.42 23.31
N ASN A 241 -5.82 13.44 22.50
CA ASN A 241 -5.44 14.55 21.62
C ASN A 241 -6.06 14.41 20.22
N ARG A 242 -6.49 13.23 19.79
CA ARG A 242 -6.96 12.93 18.43
C ARG A 242 -8.12 13.79 17.98
N LYS A 243 -8.95 14.29 18.91
CA LYS A 243 -10.06 15.17 18.57
C LYS A 243 -9.64 16.49 17.87
N TRP A 244 -8.43 16.96 18.11
CA TRP A 244 -7.89 18.15 17.44
C TRP A 244 -7.21 17.84 16.10
N HIS A 245 -7.05 16.56 15.78
CA HIS A 245 -6.43 16.01 14.57
C HIS A 245 -7.41 15.24 13.69
N HIS A 246 -8.71 15.29 13.99
CA HIS A 246 -9.74 14.47 13.33
C HIS A 246 -9.78 14.65 11.80
N ASN A 247 -9.42 15.81 11.29
CA ASN A 247 -9.33 16.08 9.87
C ASN A 247 -8.23 15.25 9.18
N GLU A 248 -7.18 14.83 9.87
CA GLU A 248 -6.11 14.01 9.28
C GLU A 248 -6.64 12.63 8.86
N ILE A 249 -7.50 12.02 9.68
CA ILE A 249 -8.07 10.70 9.35
C ILE A 249 -9.18 10.77 8.28
N THR A 250 -9.79 11.92 8.04
CA THR A 250 -10.88 12.09 7.07
C THR A 250 -10.45 12.75 5.76
N PHE A 251 -9.31 13.46 5.75
CA PHE A 251 -8.88 14.29 4.62
C PHE A 251 -8.66 13.50 3.34
N SER A 252 -8.19 12.25 3.42
CA SER A 252 -7.95 11.41 2.26
C SER A 252 -9.18 11.22 1.36
N MET A 253 -10.39 11.31 1.93
CA MET A 253 -11.63 11.20 1.16
C MET A 253 -11.89 12.41 0.23
N VAL A 254 -11.23 13.54 0.45
CA VAL A 254 -11.33 14.71 -0.43
C VAL A 254 -10.78 14.41 -1.83
N TYR A 255 -9.76 13.54 -1.91
CA TYR A 255 -9.09 13.20 -3.17
C TYR A 255 -9.13 11.69 -3.51
N ALA A 256 -9.83 10.87 -2.72
CA ALA A 256 -9.84 9.40 -2.83
C ALA A 256 -10.17 8.86 -4.24
N TYR A 257 -10.83 9.66 -5.08
CA TYR A 257 -11.26 9.29 -6.43
C TYR A 257 -10.52 10.06 -7.53
N SER A 258 -9.48 10.82 -7.19
CA SER A 258 -8.66 11.52 -8.18
C SER A 258 -7.75 10.57 -8.96
N GLU A 259 -7.39 9.44 -8.35
CA GLU A 259 -6.56 8.37 -8.92
C GLU A 259 -7.07 7.00 -8.45
N HIS A 260 -6.57 5.92 -9.03
CA HIS A 260 -6.81 4.56 -8.54
C HIS A 260 -5.79 4.21 -7.46
N TYR A 261 -6.17 4.33 -6.20
CA TYR A 261 -5.21 4.25 -5.10
C TYR A 261 -4.99 2.86 -4.53
N VAL A 262 -3.73 2.61 -4.15
CA VAL A 262 -3.32 1.59 -3.17
C VAL A 262 -3.08 2.31 -1.84
N LEU A 263 -3.51 1.73 -0.74
CA LEU A 263 -3.30 2.21 0.63
C LEU A 263 -2.04 1.51 1.19
N PRO A 264 -0.86 2.14 1.10
CA PRO A 264 0.38 1.46 1.44
C PRO A 264 0.69 1.59 2.93
N ILE A 265 1.05 0.49 3.56
CA ILE A 265 1.90 0.42 4.75
C ILE A 265 3.13 -0.37 4.30
N SER A 266 4.15 0.32 3.79
CA SER A 266 5.32 -0.28 3.16
C SER A 266 6.49 -0.45 4.13
N HIS A 267 7.67 -0.84 3.60
CA HIS A 267 8.90 -0.92 4.39
C HIS A 267 9.36 0.46 4.89
N ASP A 268 9.08 1.52 4.11
CA ASP A 268 9.53 2.88 4.44
C ASP A 268 8.93 3.41 5.75
N GLU A 269 7.76 2.91 6.15
CA GLU A 269 7.11 3.32 7.38
C GLU A 269 7.68 2.62 8.63
N VAL A 270 8.45 1.54 8.46
CA VAL A 270 8.90 0.67 9.55
C VAL A 270 10.42 0.43 9.57
N VAL A 271 11.21 1.37 9.06
CA VAL A 271 12.67 1.28 8.92
C VAL A 271 13.35 2.58 9.35
N TYR A 272 14.65 2.53 9.60
CA TYR A 272 15.53 3.68 9.87
C TYR A 272 15.10 4.55 11.05
N GLY A 273 14.74 3.93 12.18
CA GLY A 273 14.37 4.63 13.40
C GLY A 273 12.93 5.12 13.44
N LYS A 274 12.12 4.75 12.43
CA LYS A 274 10.68 5.07 12.39
C LYS A 274 9.84 4.18 13.32
N GLY A 275 10.41 3.07 13.82
CA GLY A 275 9.73 2.08 14.67
C GLY A 275 8.76 1.17 13.90
N SER A 276 8.29 0.12 14.57
CA SER A 276 7.25 -0.80 14.03
C SER A 276 5.86 -0.17 14.09
N MET A 277 4.86 -0.79 13.45
CA MET A 277 3.46 -0.36 13.59
C MET A 277 2.99 -0.46 15.05
N PHE A 278 3.39 -1.52 15.77
CA PHE A 278 3.15 -1.65 17.21
C PHE A 278 3.81 -0.50 17.99
N GLY A 279 5.08 -0.19 17.70
CA GLY A 279 5.84 0.87 18.37
C GLY A 279 5.29 2.29 18.13
N LYS A 280 4.60 2.52 17.02
CA LYS A 280 3.97 3.82 16.69
C LYS A 280 2.70 4.08 17.48
N MET A 281 2.03 3.03 17.96
CA MET A 281 0.79 3.20 18.72
C MET A 281 1.08 3.66 20.14
N PRO A 282 0.36 4.67 20.66
CA PRO A 282 0.48 5.13 22.03
C PRO A 282 -0.18 4.18 23.04
N GLY A 283 0.14 4.37 24.32
CA GLY A 283 -0.50 3.67 25.41
C GLY A 283 0.24 2.41 25.88
N ASN A 284 -0.47 1.58 26.64
CA ASN A 284 0.03 0.28 27.11
C ASN A 284 -0.03 -0.77 25.98
N ASP A 285 0.51 -1.96 26.21
CA ASP A 285 0.59 -3.01 25.19
C ASP A 285 -0.78 -3.39 24.61
N TRP A 286 -1.81 -3.55 25.45
CA TRP A 286 -3.16 -3.83 24.94
C TRP A 286 -3.67 -2.73 24.01
N GLN A 287 -3.47 -1.46 24.38
CA GLN A 287 -3.87 -0.31 23.56
C GLN A 287 -3.09 -0.26 22.25
N LYS A 288 -1.81 -0.64 22.26
CA LYS A 288 -1.00 -0.71 21.05
C LYS A 288 -1.50 -1.79 20.09
N TYR A 289 -1.79 -3.00 20.58
CA TYR A 289 -2.40 -4.03 19.75
C TYR A 289 -3.79 -3.61 19.23
N ALA A 290 -4.61 -3.01 20.08
CA ALA A 290 -5.91 -2.49 19.68
C ALA A 290 -5.78 -1.41 18.61
N GLY A 291 -4.82 -0.49 18.74
CA GLY A 291 -4.50 0.52 17.74
C GLY A 291 -4.11 -0.08 16.39
N VAL A 292 -3.27 -1.12 16.38
CA VAL A 292 -2.90 -1.84 15.14
C VAL A 292 -4.13 -2.54 14.53
N ARG A 293 -4.98 -3.16 15.34
CA ARG A 293 -6.23 -3.78 14.86
C ARG A 293 -7.17 -2.74 14.25
N ALA A 294 -7.32 -1.59 14.90
CA ALA A 294 -8.15 -0.49 14.39
C ALA A 294 -7.59 0.08 13.07
N LEU A 295 -6.27 0.24 12.95
CA LEU A 295 -5.61 0.65 11.71
C LEU A 295 -5.94 -0.31 10.56
N PHE A 296 -5.79 -1.62 10.76
CA PHE A 296 -6.08 -2.59 9.71
C PHE A 296 -7.56 -2.62 9.34
N ALA A 297 -8.47 -2.55 10.32
CA ALA A 297 -9.89 -2.47 10.03
C ALA A 297 -10.24 -1.23 9.20
N TYR A 298 -9.67 -0.07 9.54
CA TYR A 298 -9.84 1.15 8.78
C TYR A 298 -9.26 1.04 7.36
N GLN A 299 -8.03 0.50 7.22
CA GLN A 299 -7.39 0.30 5.93
C GLN A 299 -8.22 -0.62 5.01
N TRP A 300 -8.73 -1.75 5.53
CA TRP A 300 -9.55 -2.69 4.75
C TRP A 300 -10.94 -2.15 4.38
N ALA A 301 -11.45 -1.20 5.15
CA ALA A 301 -12.73 -0.57 4.90
C ALA A 301 -12.65 0.69 4.03
N HIS A 302 -11.50 1.39 4.02
CA HIS A 302 -11.30 2.59 3.21
C HIS A 302 -11.26 2.26 1.71
N PRO A 303 -11.80 3.12 0.81
CA PRO A 303 -11.66 2.92 -0.64
C PRO A 303 -10.19 2.85 -1.08
N GLY A 304 -9.86 1.84 -1.88
CA GLY A 304 -8.52 1.58 -2.40
C GLY A 304 -8.07 0.14 -2.19
N LYS A 305 -6.91 -0.22 -2.73
CA LYS A 305 -6.33 -1.56 -2.58
C LYS A 305 -5.34 -1.59 -1.43
N ASN A 306 -5.32 -2.68 -0.66
CA ASN A 306 -4.53 -2.78 0.55
C ASN A 306 -3.12 -3.30 0.27
N LEU A 307 -2.12 -2.66 0.87
CA LEU A 307 -0.75 -3.13 0.91
C LEU A 307 -0.22 -3.08 2.35
N THR A 308 0.32 -4.20 2.83
CA THR A 308 0.91 -4.31 4.17
C THR A 308 2.26 -5.01 4.08
N PHE A 309 3.29 -4.38 4.65
CA PHE A 309 4.64 -4.92 4.68
C PHE A 309 4.78 -6.06 5.70
N MET A 310 5.67 -7.01 5.42
CA MET A 310 5.92 -8.19 6.26
C MET A 310 6.28 -7.79 7.71
N GLY A 311 5.73 -8.53 8.66
CA GLY A 311 5.88 -8.29 10.10
C GLY A 311 4.79 -7.39 10.69
N ASN A 312 4.18 -6.50 9.89
CA ASN A 312 3.06 -5.67 10.37
C ASN A 312 1.82 -6.52 10.68
N GLU A 313 1.57 -7.57 9.89
CA GLU A 313 0.45 -8.49 10.06
C GLU A 313 0.50 -9.34 11.32
N ILE A 314 1.62 -9.32 12.02
CA ILE A 314 1.80 -9.94 13.33
C ILE A 314 2.10 -8.90 14.41
N ALA A 315 2.03 -7.61 14.08
CA ALA A 315 2.35 -6.49 14.97
C ALA A 315 3.72 -6.66 15.66
N GLN A 316 4.78 -7.06 14.90
CA GLN A 316 6.10 -7.30 15.50
C GLN A 316 6.59 -6.10 16.31
N TYR A 317 7.36 -6.35 17.39
CA TYR A 317 7.83 -5.31 18.31
C TYR A 317 8.85 -4.37 17.69
N GLY A 318 9.86 -4.93 17.03
CA GLY A 318 10.94 -4.18 16.41
C GLY A 318 10.54 -3.61 15.04
N GLU A 319 11.20 -2.53 14.64
CA GLU A 319 11.14 -2.08 13.25
C GLU A 319 11.80 -3.13 12.33
N TRP A 320 11.53 -3.02 11.04
CA TRP A 320 12.15 -3.91 10.08
C TRP A 320 13.68 -3.70 10.02
N ASP A 321 14.40 -4.79 10.16
CA ASP A 321 15.85 -4.85 9.99
C ASP A 321 16.17 -5.66 8.73
N HIS A 322 16.77 -5.00 7.73
CA HIS A 322 17.17 -5.64 6.48
C HIS A 322 18.22 -6.74 6.68
N ASP A 323 18.96 -6.71 7.80
CA ASP A 323 19.91 -7.74 8.23
C ASP A 323 19.27 -8.83 9.11
N GLY A 324 18.06 -8.59 9.58
CA GLY A 324 17.28 -9.47 10.43
C GLY A 324 16.27 -10.34 9.68
N SER A 325 15.51 -11.09 10.45
CA SER A 325 14.34 -11.83 10.02
C SER A 325 13.09 -11.22 10.62
N VAL A 326 11.92 -11.47 10.03
CA VAL A 326 10.65 -11.18 10.70
C VAL A 326 10.62 -11.95 12.01
N ASP A 327 10.17 -11.31 13.09
CA ASP A 327 10.10 -11.91 14.42
C ASP A 327 8.96 -12.95 14.50
N TRP A 328 9.18 -14.11 13.87
CA TRP A 328 8.21 -15.20 13.87
C TRP A 328 7.99 -15.80 15.26
N ALA A 329 8.94 -15.63 16.19
CA ALA A 329 8.78 -16.08 17.56
C ALA A 329 7.68 -15.31 18.30
N ALA A 330 7.38 -14.09 17.88
CA ALA A 330 6.25 -13.33 18.39
C ALA A 330 4.91 -14.10 18.30
N LEU A 331 4.76 -14.98 17.31
CA LEU A 331 3.57 -15.83 17.16
C LEU A 331 3.40 -16.91 18.27
N GLU A 332 4.34 -17.03 19.20
CA GLU A 332 4.12 -17.83 20.41
C GLU A 332 3.19 -17.12 21.41
N TRP A 333 2.94 -15.81 21.23
CA TRP A 333 2.12 -15.00 22.11
C TRP A 333 0.72 -14.75 21.52
N PRO A 334 -0.35 -14.87 22.34
CA PRO A 334 -1.73 -14.75 21.87
C PRO A 334 -2.06 -13.45 21.15
N ASP A 335 -1.52 -12.31 21.60
CA ASP A 335 -1.82 -11.00 21.02
C ASP A 335 -1.35 -10.88 19.58
N HIS A 336 -0.15 -11.39 19.27
CA HIS A 336 0.39 -11.44 17.91
C HIS A 336 -0.40 -12.41 17.01
N GLN A 337 -0.80 -13.57 17.57
CA GLN A 337 -1.70 -14.51 16.86
C GLN A 337 -3.05 -13.85 16.58
N GLY A 338 -3.56 -13.06 17.52
CA GLY A 338 -4.82 -12.32 17.39
C GLY A 338 -4.78 -11.32 16.22
N VAL A 339 -3.72 -10.53 16.11
CA VAL A 339 -3.55 -9.60 14.98
C VAL A 339 -3.44 -10.35 13.65
N GLN A 340 -2.67 -11.43 13.59
CA GLN A 340 -2.56 -12.27 12.38
C GLN A 340 -3.91 -12.86 11.97
N LYS A 341 -4.67 -13.35 12.95
CA LYS A 341 -6.03 -13.88 12.74
C LYS A 341 -6.97 -12.82 12.19
N LEU A 342 -6.95 -11.61 12.76
CA LEU A 342 -7.75 -10.50 12.28
C LEU A 342 -7.43 -10.18 10.81
N VAL A 343 -6.15 -10.09 10.42
CA VAL A 343 -5.75 -9.83 9.03
C VAL A 343 -6.29 -10.91 8.09
N ALA A 344 -6.26 -12.18 8.50
CA ALA A 344 -6.82 -13.28 7.71
C ALA A 344 -8.35 -13.17 7.56
N ASP A 345 -9.05 -12.78 8.61
CA ASP A 345 -10.50 -12.63 8.60
C ASP A 345 -10.94 -11.36 7.85
N LEU A 346 -10.22 -10.25 7.98
CA LEU A 346 -10.40 -9.06 7.14
C LEU A 346 -10.23 -9.39 5.64
N ASN A 347 -9.22 -10.16 5.28
CA ASN A 347 -9.03 -10.64 3.91
C ASN A 347 -10.19 -11.53 3.43
N THR A 348 -10.75 -12.33 4.33
CA THR A 348 -11.93 -13.17 4.02
C THR A 348 -13.15 -12.30 3.77
N LEU A 349 -13.42 -11.38 4.70
CA LEU A 349 -14.54 -10.45 4.61
C LEU A 349 -14.44 -9.60 3.34
N TYR A 350 -13.26 -9.05 3.07
CA TYR A 350 -12.99 -8.25 1.88
C TYR A 350 -13.31 -9.02 0.58
N LYS A 351 -12.83 -10.26 0.46
CA LYS A 351 -13.10 -11.09 -0.73
C LYS A 351 -14.57 -11.43 -0.89
N ALA A 352 -15.25 -11.69 0.24
CA ALA A 352 -16.66 -12.12 0.25
C ALA A 352 -17.65 -10.97 0.08
N SER A 353 -17.23 -9.72 0.28
CA SER A 353 -18.11 -8.54 0.30
C SER A 353 -17.78 -7.58 -0.83
N PRO A 354 -18.48 -7.65 -1.98
CA PRO A 354 -18.31 -6.70 -3.09
C PRO A 354 -18.43 -5.24 -2.67
N ALA A 355 -19.15 -4.92 -1.62
CA ALA A 355 -19.22 -3.59 -1.03
C ALA A 355 -17.85 -3.01 -0.71
N LEU A 356 -16.87 -3.82 -0.29
CA LEU A 356 -15.55 -3.36 0.15
C LEU A 356 -14.55 -3.13 -0.99
N TRP A 357 -14.83 -3.60 -2.23
CA TRP A 357 -13.83 -3.55 -3.29
C TRP A 357 -14.35 -3.29 -4.70
N SER A 358 -15.64 -3.52 -5.00
CA SER A 358 -16.10 -3.49 -6.39
C SER A 358 -16.27 -2.07 -6.96
N GLN A 359 -16.31 -1.05 -6.09
CA GLN A 359 -16.40 0.37 -6.44
C GLN A 359 -15.34 1.22 -5.70
N ASP A 360 -14.12 0.69 -5.54
CA ASP A 360 -13.03 1.40 -4.84
C ASP A 360 -12.61 2.72 -5.50
N PHE A 361 -12.84 2.85 -6.79
CA PHE A 361 -12.41 4.00 -7.61
C PHE A 361 -13.59 4.85 -8.11
N ASP A 362 -14.79 4.61 -7.56
CA ASP A 362 -16.01 5.34 -7.91
C ASP A 362 -16.63 5.94 -6.65
N PRO A 363 -16.95 7.26 -6.64
CA PRO A 363 -17.61 7.90 -5.49
C PRO A 363 -18.91 7.23 -5.07
N ALA A 364 -19.60 6.51 -5.99
CA ALA A 364 -20.81 5.76 -5.66
C ALA A 364 -20.55 4.61 -4.67
N GLY A 365 -19.30 4.18 -4.50
CA GLY A 365 -18.89 3.11 -3.59
C GLY A 365 -18.74 3.51 -2.12
N PHE A 366 -18.93 4.79 -1.78
CA PHE A 366 -18.72 5.30 -0.43
C PHE A 366 -19.67 6.44 -0.08
N GLN A 367 -20.17 6.44 1.16
CA GLN A 367 -20.87 7.60 1.71
C GLN A 367 -20.51 7.74 3.20
N TRP A 368 -20.17 8.95 3.62
CA TRP A 368 -20.10 9.27 5.03
C TRP A 368 -21.48 9.11 5.70
N LEU A 369 -21.49 8.53 6.88
CA LEU A 369 -22.62 8.52 7.80
C LEU A 369 -22.38 9.56 8.90
N THR A 370 -21.18 9.54 9.51
CA THR A 370 -20.69 10.55 10.46
C THR A 370 -19.20 10.74 10.24
N SER A 371 -18.79 11.94 9.85
CA SER A 371 -17.39 12.26 9.56
C SER A 371 -16.79 13.29 10.52
N ASP A 372 -17.59 13.89 11.40
CA ASP A 372 -17.26 15.07 12.19
C ASP A 372 -17.36 14.85 13.71
N ASP A 373 -17.48 13.61 14.17
CA ASP A 373 -17.58 13.26 15.59
C ASP A 373 -16.19 13.20 16.25
N ALA A 374 -15.51 14.34 16.24
CA ALA A 374 -14.17 14.49 16.80
C ALA A 374 -14.14 14.31 18.32
N ASP A 375 -15.20 14.67 19.03
CA ASP A 375 -15.26 14.56 20.49
C ASP A 375 -15.23 13.10 20.96
N HIS A 376 -15.78 12.18 20.17
CA HIS A 376 -15.70 10.74 20.43
C HIS A 376 -14.55 10.06 19.70
N ASN A 377 -13.78 10.78 18.86
CA ASN A 377 -12.77 10.22 17.93
C ASN A 377 -13.35 9.06 17.08
N THR A 378 -14.59 9.21 16.67
CA THR A 378 -15.35 8.16 15.98
C THR A 378 -15.75 8.65 14.59
N LEU A 379 -15.72 7.74 13.64
CA LEU A 379 -16.22 7.97 12.29
C LEU A 379 -17.05 6.78 11.83
N SER A 380 -18.04 7.03 10.99
CA SER A 380 -18.81 5.97 10.37
C SER A 380 -19.10 6.29 8.90
N PHE A 381 -19.12 5.24 8.11
CA PHE A 381 -19.40 5.32 6.69
C PHE A 381 -20.03 4.02 6.16
N VAL A 382 -20.64 4.10 5.00
CA VAL A 382 -21.11 2.93 4.27
C VAL A 382 -20.31 2.71 3.01
N ARG A 383 -19.87 1.47 2.80
CA ARG A 383 -19.34 0.98 1.53
C ARG A 383 -20.48 0.34 0.75
N ILE A 384 -20.48 0.58 -0.57
CA ILE A 384 -21.56 0.15 -1.46
C ILE A 384 -20.94 -0.56 -2.66
N GLY A 385 -21.37 -1.80 -2.90
CA GLY A 385 -20.95 -2.60 -4.04
C GLY A 385 -21.74 -2.26 -5.31
N LYS A 386 -21.20 -2.66 -6.47
CA LYS A 386 -21.89 -2.52 -7.77
C LYS A 386 -23.23 -3.27 -7.83
N ASP A 387 -23.35 -4.32 -7.03
CA ASP A 387 -24.59 -5.12 -6.86
C ASP A 387 -25.57 -4.53 -5.84
N GLY A 388 -25.23 -3.39 -5.22
CA GLY A 388 -26.01 -2.73 -4.20
C GLY A 388 -25.80 -3.31 -2.78
N GLU A 389 -24.88 -4.27 -2.60
CA GLU A 389 -24.48 -4.72 -1.28
C GLU A 389 -23.96 -3.55 -0.44
N GLN A 390 -24.29 -3.53 0.84
CA GLN A 390 -23.86 -2.46 1.74
C GLN A 390 -23.12 -3.04 2.95
N MET A 391 -22.10 -2.29 3.39
CA MET A 391 -21.35 -2.55 4.61
C MET A 391 -21.17 -1.23 5.36
N VAL A 392 -21.82 -1.11 6.51
CA VAL A 392 -21.58 0.02 7.43
C VAL A 392 -20.37 -0.31 8.29
N VAL A 393 -19.45 0.63 8.38
CA VAL A 393 -18.24 0.53 9.20
C VAL A 393 -18.22 1.68 10.19
N VAL A 394 -18.01 1.35 11.45
CA VAL A 394 -17.85 2.32 12.54
C VAL A 394 -16.49 2.10 13.16
N VAL A 395 -15.67 3.14 13.21
CA VAL A 395 -14.32 3.08 13.79
C VAL A 395 -14.22 4.05 14.94
N ASN A 396 -13.81 3.56 16.09
CA ASN A 396 -13.51 4.35 17.27
C ASN A 396 -12.02 4.37 17.54
N PHE A 397 -11.42 5.52 17.44
CA PHE A 397 -10.00 5.74 17.75
C PHE A 397 -9.76 6.34 19.14
N SER A 398 -10.80 6.43 20.00
CA SER A 398 -10.62 6.84 21.40
C SER A 398 -10.16 5.67 22.27
N GLY A 399 -9.60 5.98 23.42
CA GLY A 399 -9.25 4.98 24.45
C GLY A 399 -10.44 4.46 25.25
N GLU A 400 -11.66 4.92 24.97
CA GLU A 400 -12.90 4.59 25.67
C GLU A 400 -13.87 3.86 24.73
N ALA A 401 -14.59 2.88 25.27
CA ALA A 401 -15.70 2.27 24.54
C ALA A 401 -16.95 3.14 24.66
N TRP A 402 -17.71 3.29 23.58
CA TRP A 402 -18.93 4.05 23.55
C TRP A 402 -20.14 3.13 23.57
N THR A 403 -20.86 3.08 24.69
CA THR A 403 -22.11 2.35 24.84
C THR A 403 -23.29 3.18 24.33
N ASP A 404 -24.32 2.51 23.82
CA ASP A 404 -25.51 3.19 23.25
C ASP A 404 -25.18 4.23 22.18
N TYR A 405 -24.02 4.09 21.52
CA TYR A 405 -23.60 5.00 20.45
C TYR A 405 -24.54 4.88 19.26
N GLN A 406 -25.15 5.99 18.87
CA GLN A 406 -26.13 6.02 17.80
C GLN A 406 -25.41 6.18 16.45
N VAL A 407 -25.63 5.20 15.55
CA VAL A 407 -25.04 5.16 14.21
C VAL A 407 -26.12 5.38 13.17
N PRO A 408 -25.97 6.34 12.24
CA PRO A 408 -26.90 6.47 11.12
C PRO A 408 -26.85 5.23 10.23
N LEU A 409 -28.00 4.82 9.70
CA LEU A 409 -28.12 3.69 8.78
C LEU A 409 -28.79 4.13 7.47
N THR A 410 -28.52 3.40 6.40
CA THR A 410 -29.03 3.72 5.07
C THR A 410 -30.43 3.17 4.81
N LYS A 411 -30.89 2.19 5.60
CA LYS A 411 -32.21 1.57 5.50
C LYS A 411 -32.67 0.97 6.81
N GLY A 412 -33.96 0.76 6.93
CA GLY A 412 -34.58 0.03 8.04
C GLY A 412 -34.31 -1.47 8.03
N GLY A 413 -34.83 -2.15 9.04
CA GLY A 413 -34.69 -3.59 9.23
C GLY A 413 -33.50 -3.96 10.11
N LYS A 414 -33.08 -5.20 10.02
CA LYS A 414 -32.00 -5.74 10.85
C LYS A 414 -30.64 -5.59 10.21
N TRP A 415 -29.66 -5.32 11.06
CA TRP A 415 -28.25 -5.22 10.69
C TRP A 415 -27.45 -6.15 11.59
N THR A 416 -26.65 -7.02 10.98
CA THR A 416 -25.86 -8.01 11.72
C THR A 416 -24.39 -7.61 11.71
N GLU A 417 -23.76 -7.63 12.88
CA GLU A 417 -22.32 -7.51 13.03
C GLU A 417 -21.63 -8.72 12.39
N VAL A 418 -20.83 -8.46 11.37
CA VAL A 418 -20.09 -9.50 10.65
C VAL A 418 -18.63 -9.57 11.07
N LEU A 419 -18.12 -8.52 11.71
CA LEU A 419 -16.80 -8.46 12.31
C LEU A 419 -16.74 -7.33 13.35
N THR A 420 -16.13 -7.61 14.48
CA THR A 420 -15.63 -6.62 15.44
C THR A 420 -14.15 -6.88 15.69
N THR A 421 -13.33 -5.82 15.74
CA THR A 421 -11.89 -5.97 16.04
C THR A 421 -11.64 -6.28 17.51
N ASP A 422 -12.67 -6.20 18.35
CA ASP A 422 -12.60 -6.41 19.79
C ASP A 422 -13.01 -7.82 20.23
N ASP A 423 -13.22 -8.74 19.28
CA ASP A 423 -13.41 -10.16 19.58
C ASP A 423 -12.20 -10.71 20.35
N GLU A 424 -12.46 -11.54 21.37
CA GLU A 424 -11.42 -12.18 22.19
C GLU A 424 -10.42 -13.00 21.38
N ILE A 425 -10.86 -13.57 20.22
CA ILE A 425 -9.97 -14.32 19.31
C ILE A 425 -8.89 -13.45 18.67
N TYR A 426 -9.04 -12.12 18.68
CA TYR A 426 -8.07 -11.14 18.23
C TYR A 426 -7.30 -10.46 19.37
N GLY A 427 -7.54 -10.88 20.64
CA GLY A 427 -7.02 -10.22 21.83
C GLY A 427 -7.80 -8.98 22.24
N GLY A 428 -9.06 -8.88 21.84
CA GLY A 428 -10.00 -7.85 22.27
C GLY A 428 -10.64 -8.14 23.62
N SER A 429 -11.53 -7.26 24.07
CA SER A 429 -12.26 -7.39 25.34
C SER A 429 -13.60 -8.14 25.21
N GLY A 430 -13.99 -8.53 24.01
CA GLY A 430 -15.19 -9.32 23.75
C GLY A 430 -16.47 -8.50 23.59
N ILE A 431 -16.38 -7.24 23.18
CA ILE A 431 -17.55 -6.42 22.88
C ILE A 431 -18.15 -6.85 21.55
N HIS A 432 -19.40 -7.28 21.59
CA HIS A 432 -20.20 -7.68 20.43
C HIS A 432 -21.58 -7.04 20.46
N ASN A 433 -22.13 -6.76 19.27
CA ASN A 433 -23.48 -6.21 19.11
C ASN A 433 -24.48 -7.25 18.55
N GLY A 434 -23.98 -8.31 17.92
CA GLY A 434 -24.82 -9.30 17.27
C GLY A 434 -25.68 -8.70 16.15
N THR A 435 -26.98 -8.90 16.22
CA THR A 435 -27.96 -8.29 15.32
C THR A 435 -28.68 -7.15 16.01
N VAL A 436 -28.68 -5.98 15.39
CA VAL A 436 -29.36 -4.77 15.85
C VAL A 436 -30.50 -4.41 14.90
N GLU A 437 -31.58 -3.84 15.46
CA GLU A 437 -32.72 -3.40 14.67
C GLU A 437 -32.63 -1.88 14.42
N ALA A 438 -32.85 -1.47 13.19
CA ALA A 438 -32.87 -0.07 12.83
C ALA A 438 -34.07 0.64 13.44
N ILE A 439 -33.82 1.79 14.04
CA ILE A 439 -34.83 2.67 14.66
C ILE A 439 -35.16 3.75 13.64
N GLU A 440 -36.45 3.91 13.33
CA GLU A 440 -36.97 4.96 12.47
C GLU A 440 -36.89 6.32 13.17
N GLY A 441 -36.39 7.33 12.47
CA GLY A 441 -36.25 8.69 12.93
C GLY A 441 -35.04 9.37 12.32
N GLU A 442 -35.16 10.66 12.01
CA GLU A 442 -34.08 11.42 11.40
C GLU A 442 -32.87 11.53 12.35
N TYR A 443 -31.72 11.07 11.87
CA TYR A 443 -30.45 11.19 12.55
C TYR A 443 -29.32 11.36 11.52
N HIS A 444 -28.54 12.44 11.60
CA HIS A 444 -27.50 12.79 10.62
C HIS A 444 -27.97 12.72 9.15
N SER A 445 -29.14 13.29 8.87
CA SER A 445 -29.78 13.29 7.53
C SER A 445 -30.09 11.88 6.99
N ARG A 446 -30.33 10.92 7.88
CA ARG A 446 -30.80 9.56 7.56
C ARG A 446 -32.09 9.30 8.29
N ASP A 447 -32.99 8.53 7.67
CA ASP A 447 -34.27 8.16 8.25
C ASP A 447 -34.17 7.02 9.27
N TRP A 448 -33.00 6.40 9.34
CA TRP A 448 -32.73 5.22 10.16
C TRP A 448 -31.44 5.36 10.93
N SER A 449 -31.41 4.76 12.12
CA SER A 449 -30.22 4.64 12.97
C SER A 449 -30.27 3.37 13.81
N ALA A 450 -29.14 2.98 14.41
CA ALA A 450 -29.11 1.94 15.43
C ALA A 450 -28.24 2.38 16.60
N LYS A 451 -28.51 1.83 17.79
CA LYS A 451 -27.63 1.98 18.94
C LYS A 451 -26.75 0.75 19.07
N ILE A 452 -25.45 0.96 19.15
CA ILE A 452 -24.45 -0.09 19.29
C ILE A 452 -23.45 0.26 20.38
N THR A 453 -22.68 -0.73 20.81
CA THR A 453 -21.45 -0.48 21.56
C THR A 453 -20.26 -0.49 20.61
N VAL A 454 -19.50 0.61 20.54
CA VAL A 454 -18.29 0.70 19.72
C VAL A 454 -17.10 0.53 20.65
N PRO A 455 -16.27 -0.51 20.44
CA PRO A 455 -15.15 -0.81 21.33
C PRO A 455 -14.08 0.28 21.29
N ALA A 456 -13.33 0.42 22.38
CA ALA A 456 -12.17 1.31 22.44
C ALA A 456 -11.09 0.87 21.44
N LEU A 457 -10.51 1.84 20.72
CA LEU A 457 -9.48 1.56 19.70
C LEU A 457 -9.88 0.40 18.78
N GLY A 458 -11.13 0.43 18.27
CA GLY A 458 -11.69 -0.69 17.55
C GLY A 458 -12.67 -0.30 16.45
N ALA A 459 -13.13 -1.30 15.72
CA ALA A 459 -14.06 -1.13 14.62
C ALA A 459 -15.14 -2.23 14.61
N VAL A 460 -16.31 -1.86 14.13
CA VAL A 460 -17.48 -2.74 13.94
C VAL A 460 -17.93 -2.67 12.49
N PHE A 461 -18.16 -3.83 11.89
CA PHE A 461 -18.69 -3.98 10.54
C PHE A 461 -20.10 -4.53 10.60
N LEU A 462 -21.07 -3.80 10.05
CA LEU A 462 -22.48 -4.17 10.04
C LEU A 462 -22.96 -4.39 8.61
N LYS A 463 -23.66 -5.48 8.41
CA LYS A 463 -24.29 -5.83 7.12
C LYS A 463 -25.80 -5.90 7.30
N PRO A 464 -26.61 -5.31 6.39
CA PRO A 464 -28.06 -5.44 6.48
C PRO A 464 -28.48 -6.87 6.17
N GLU A 465 -29.45 -7.40 6.93
CA GLU A 465 -30.13 -8.64 6.56
C GLU A 465 -30.97 -8.40 5.30
N LEU A 466 -31.04 -9.42 4.42
CA LEU A 466 -31.78 -9.38 3.17
C LEU A 466 -33.29 -9.50 3.41
#